data_0465a2159c8f6fa47d4b2f5d4a1d1fec
#
_entry.id   0465a2159c8f6fa47d4b2f5d4a1d1fec
#
_cell.length_a   1.000
_cell.length_b   1.000
_cell.length_c   1.000
_cell.angle_alpha   90.00
_cell.angle_beta   90.00
_cell.angle_gamma   90.00
#
_symmetry.space_group_name_H-M   'P 1'
#
loop_
_entity.id
_entity.type
_entity.pdbx_description
1 polymer ?
#
loop_
_entity_poly.entity_id
_entity_poly.type
_entity_poly.pdbx_seq_one_letter_code
_entity_poly.pdbx_strand_id
1 'polypeptide(L)'
;MSSSGVISIDRQVLGFCLNIDFFNKVKNKIDRTMFDNELKDIFDTIVYSHTKYNRSLSVSELSTIFNDRNPALPDSSRKRVQEMVEQLVAPKESDELHTDIVNNLWLRDKARQIGEKALDIFTGDSDEFGELKKLIESVDDGRIGDKTTYTVVDKDLNELLTEVAGDNDFPFTFNLINENIKGL
;
A
#
# COMPACT_ATOMS: atom_id res chain seq x y z
N MET A 1 -2.64 31.84 12.50
CA MET A 1 -1.95 30.65 13.03
C MET A 1 -2.27 29.52 12.09
N SER A 2 -1.34 29.22 11.18
CA SER A 2 -1.54 28.15 10.19
C SER A 2 -1.44 26.82 10.91
N SER A 3 -2.56 26.10 11.02
CA SER A 3 -2.58 24.71 11.40
C SER A 3 -1.77 23.94 10.35
N SER A 4 -0.56 23.53 10.68
CA SER A 4 0.18 22.56 9.87
C SER A 4 -0.54 21.21 10.01
N GLY A 5 -1.60 21.06 9.23
CA GLY A 5 -2.33 19.81 9.16
C GLY A 5 -1.37 18.73 8.69
N VAL A 6 -1.29 17.63 9.42
CA VAL A 6 -0.58 16.43 8.98
C VAL A 6 -1.18 16.02 7.63
N ILE A 7 -0.36 16.08 6.58
CA ILE A 7 -0.79 15.64 5.23
C ILE A 7 -1.12 14.15 5.33
N SER A 8 -2.31 13.76 4.89
CA SER A 8 -2.69 12.34 4.91
C SER A 8 -1.77 11.51 4.02
N ILE A 9 -1.55 10.25 4.39
CA ILE A 9 -0.72 9.30 3.61
C ILE A 9 -1.20 9.26 2.15
N ASP A 10 -2.51 9.26 1.92
CA ASP A 10 -3.13 9.20 0.60
C ASP A 10 -2.68 10.38 -0.28
N ARG A 11 -2.66 11.60 0.26
CA ARG A 11 -2.19 12.80 -0.47
C ARG A 11 -0.68 12.76 -0.72
N GLN A 12 0.10 12.24 0.23
CA GLN A 12 1.53 12.06 0.03
C GLN A 12 1.80 11.12 -1.13
N VAL A 13 1.12 9.96 -1.17
CA VAL A 13 1.25 8.98 -2.25
C VAL A 13 0.85 9.58 -3.60
N LEU A 14 -0.25 10.34 -3.68
CA LEU A 14 -0.62 11.05 -4.91
C LEU A 14 0.43 12.05 -5.35
N GLY A 15 1.05 12.78 -4.41
CA GLY A 15 2.16 13.68 -4.69
C GLY A 15 3.37 12.94 -5.28
N PHE A 16 3.73 11.77 -4.73
CA PHE A 16 4.80 10.92 -5.26
C PHE A 16 4.49 10.41 -6.65
N CYS A 17 3.23 10.07 -6.92
CA CYS A 17 2.77 9.61 -8.23
C CYS A 17 2.85 10.68 -9.33
N LEU A 18 3.12 11.95 -9.03
CA LEU A 18 3.40 12.97 -10.05
C LEU A 18 4.72 12.70 -10.78
N ASN A 19 5.66 12.00 -10.15
CA ASN A 19 6.89 11.54 -10.78
C ASN A 19 6.62 10.25 -11.57
N ILE A 20 6.90 10.25 -12.87
CA ILE A 20 6.61 9.11 -13.78
C ILE A 20 7.43 7.86 -13.42
N ASP A 21 8.69 8.02 -13.01
CA ASP A 21 9.57 6.90 -12.68
C ASP A 21 9.09 6.22 -11.40
N PHE A 22 8.72 7.01 -10.39
CA PHE A 22 8.11 6.50 -9.17
C PHE A 22 6.76 5.82 -9.45
N PHE A 23 5.88 6.48 -10.22
CA PHE A 23 4.59 5.90 -10.61
C PHE A 23 4.76 4.55 -11.30
N ASN A 24 5.67 4.43 -12.26
CA ASN A 24 5.95 3.17 -12.95
C ASN A 24 6.43 2.05 -12.01
N LYS A 25 7.17 2.41 -10.96
CA LYS A 25 7.64 1.45 -9.94
C LYS A 25 6.48 0.90 -9.09
N VAL A 26 5.47 1.72 -8.81
CA VAL A 26 4.41 1.39 -7.84
C VAL A 26 3.03 1.14 -8.45
N LYS A 27 2.80 1.44 -9.73
CA LYS A 27 1.49 1.40 -10.40
C LYS A 27 0.74 0.07 -10.29
N ASN A 28 1.45 -1.05 -10.13
CA ASN A 28 0.83 -2.37 -9.97
C ASN A 28 0.32 -2.62 -8.54
N LYS A 29 0.59 -1.72 -7.62
CA LYS A 29 0.23 -1.83 -6.20
C LYS A 29 -0.71 -0.74 -5.73
N ILE A 30 -0.82 0.34 -6.49
CA ILE A 30 -1.75 1.42 -6.19
C ILE A 30 -2.98 1.25 -7.05
N ASP A 31 -4.11 1.11 -6.37
CA ASP A 31 -5.42 1.02 -7.00
C ASP A 31 -6.29 2.22 -6.61
N ARG A 32 -7.22 2.57 -7.48
CA ARG A 32 -8.19 3.64 -7.26
C ARG A 32 -8.98 3.48 -5.97
N THR A 33 -9.26 2.25 -5.56
CA THR A 33 -10.04 1.92 -4.36
C THR A 33 -9.33 2.27 -3.05
N MET A 34 -8.02 2.49 -3.08
CA MET A 34 -7.22 2.89 -1.92
C MET A 34 -7.47 4.34 -1.49
N PHE A 35 -8.09 5.14 -2.33
CA PHE A 35 -8.28 6.57 -2.13
C PHE A 35 -9.73 6.92 -1.80
N ASP A 36 -9.94 8.01 -1.07
CA ASP A 36 -11.27 8.59 -0.83
C ASP A 36 -11.84 9.24 -2.11
N ASN A 37 -13.14 9.52 -2.12
CA ASN A 37 -13.89 9.88 -3.32
C ASN A 37 -13.23 10.97 -4.19
N GLU A 38 -12.87 12.11 -3.61
CA GLU A 38 -12.27 13.21 -4.38
C GLU A 38 -10.82 12.89 -4.82
N LEU A 39 -10.08 12.12 -4.01
CA LEU A 39 -8.72 11.70 -4.34
C LEU A 39 -8.69 10.64 -5.46
N LYS A 40 -9.78 9.84 -5.61
CA LYS A 40 -9.94 8.91 -6.75
C LYS A 40 -9.87 9.62 -8.08
N ASP A 41 -10.55 10.75 -8.22
CA ASP A 41 -10.58 11.51 -9.46
C ASP A 41 -9.23 12.17 -9.77
N ILE A 42 -8.51 12.58 -8.74
CA ILE A 42 -7.13 13.06 -8.87
C ILE A 42 -6.21 11.92 -9.33
N PHE A 43 -6.31 10.73 -8.73
CA PHE A 43 -5.54 9.55 -9.14
C PHE A 43 -5.83 9.18 -10.60
N ASP A 44 -7.09 9.11 -11.00
CA ASP A 44 -7.49 8.82 -12.38
C ASP A 44 -6.91 9.84 -13.38
N THR A 45 -6.79 11.10 -12.94
CA THR A 45 -6.18 12.15 -13.77
C THR A 45 -4.67 11.97 -13.90
N ILE A 46 -3.99 11.54 -12.83
CA ILE A 46 -2.56 11.21 -12.85
C ILE A 46 -2.31 10.03 -13.79
N VAL A 47 -3.07 8.93 -13.65
CA VAL A 47 -2.97 7.74 -14.50
C VAL A 47 -3.18 8.10 -15.98
N TYR A 48 -4.24 8.84 -16.29
CA TYR A 48 -4.50 9.33 -17.64
C TYR A 48 -3.35 10.14 -18.19
N SER A 49 -2.82 11.06 -17.40
CA SER A 49 -1.76 11.96 -17.82
C SER A 49 -0.46 11.22 -18.11
N HIS A 50 -0.07 10.27 -17.26
CA HIS A 50 1.10 9.44 -17.51
C HIS A 50 0.94 8.55 -18.73
N THR A 51 -0.26 7.98 -18.93
CA THR A 51 -0.56 7.18 -20.13
C THR A 51 -0.46 7.99 -21.40
N LYS A 52 -0.96 9.24 -21.37
CA LYS A 52 -1.03 10.10 -22.55
C LYS A 52 0.27 10.83 -22.87
N TYR A 53 0.95 11.34 -21.85
CA TYR A 53 2.10 12.23 -22.02
C TYR A 53 3.43 11.57 -21.71
N ASN A 54 3.42 10.44 -21.01
CA ASN A 54 4.60 9.64 -20.62
C ASN A 54 5.75 10.48 -19.98
N ARG A 55 5.38 11.39 -19.09
CA ARG A 55 6.31 12.27 -18.37
C ARG A 55 5.80 12.64 -16.99
N SER A 56 6.70 13.10 -16.13
CA SER A 56 6.34 13.66 -14.83
C SER A 56 5.47 14.91 -14.98
N LEU A 57 4.62 15.16 -13.99
CA LEU A 57 3.67 16.25 -13.95
C LEU A 57 4.05 17.24 -12.85
N SER A 58 3.85 18.51 -13.12
CA SER A 58 3.77 19.52 -12.06
C SER A 58 2.35 19.59 -11.48
N VAL A 59 2.24 20.13 -10.27
CA VAL A 59 0.94 20.35 -9.61
C VAL A 59 0.03 21.24 -10.46
N SER A 60 0.58 22.28 -11.11
CA SER A 60 -0.18 23.17 -11.98
C SER A 60 -0.69 22.49 -13.23
N GLU A 61 0.10 21.61 -13.85
CA GLU A 61 -0.33 20.83 -15.00
C GLU A 61 -1.44 19.83 -14.62
N LEU A 62 -1.31 19.16 -13.48
CA LEU A 62 -2.35 18.27 -12.98
C LEU A 62 -3.66 19.02 -12.78
N SER A 63 -3.63 20.20 -12.15
CA SER A 63 -4.82 21.05 -11.95
C SER A 63 -5.47 21.43 -13.29
N THR A 64 -4.68 21.83 -14.29
CA THR A 64 -5.17 22.17 -15.62
C THR A 64 -5.84 20.97 -16.29
N ILE A 65 -5.17 19.81 -16.31
CA ILE A 65 -5.69 18.58 -16.92
C ILE A 65 -6.96 18.09 -16.21
N PHE A 66 -6.99 18.20 -14.88
CA PHE A 66 -8.16 17.84 -14.09
C PHE A 66 -9.38 18.68 -14.49
N ASN A 67 -9.23 19.99 -14.60
CA ASN A 67 -10.30 20.90 -15.00
C ASN A 67 -10.79 20.64 -16.43
N ASP A 68 -9.87 20.39 -17.36
CA ASP A 68 -10.20 20.05 -18.75
C ASP A 68 -10.99 18.75 -18.87
N ARG A 69 -10.70 17.78 -18.04
CA ARG A 69 -11.40 16.48 -18.03
C ARG A 69 -12.76 16.53 -17.35
N ASN A 70 -12.99 17.49 -16.47
CA ASN A 70 -14.19 17.59 -15.65
C ASN A 70 -14.91 18.93 -15.86
N PRO A 71 -15.30 19.29 -17.09
CA PRO A 71 -15.89 20.60 -17.40
C PRO A 71 -17.26 20.81 -16.72
N ALA A 72 -17.99 19.72 -16.44
CA ALA A 72 -19.31 19.75 -15.80
C ALA A 72 -19.26 19.75 -14.26
N LEU A 73 -18.05 19.72 -13.65
CA LEU A 73 -17.93 19.71 -12.20
C LEU A 73 -18.41 21.05 -11.61
N PRO A 74 -19.26 21.04 -10.57
CA PRO A 74 -19.68 22.27 -9.89
C PRO A 74 -18.48 23.06 -9.35
N ASP A 75 -18.57 24.39 -9.36
CA ASP A 75 -17.46 25.27 -8.92
C ASP A 75 -17.00 25.01 -7.50
N SER A 76 -17.91 24.67 -6.59
CA SER A 76 -17.59 24.31 -5.21
C SER A 76 -16.72 23.05 -5.12
N SER A 77 -17.04 22.01 -5.90
CA SER A 77 -16.27 20.78 -5.95
C SER A 77 -14.94 20.99 -6.65
N ARG A 78 -14.93 21.76 -7.73
CA ARG A 78 -13.71 22.15 -8.45
C ARG A 78 -12.71 22.87 -7.53
N LYS A 79 -13.19 23.86 -6.76
CA LYS A 79 -12.36 24.58 -5.80
C LYS A 79 -11.77 23.67 -4.75
N ARG A 80 -12.57 22.74 -4.21
CA ARG A 80 -12.11 21.78 -3.20
C ARG A 80 -11.02 20.87 -3.76
N VAL A 81 -11.21 20.32 -4.96
CA VAL A 81 -10.19 19.48 -5.61
C VAL A 81 -8.94 20.29 -5.91
N GLN A 82 -9.06 21.52 -6.36
CA GLN A 82 -7.93 22.41 -6.60
C GLN A 82 -7.12 22.64 -5.30
N GLU A 83 -7.78 22.92 -4.19
CA GLU A 83 -7.13 23.05 -2.87
C GLU A 83 -6.41 21.77 -2.46
N MET A 84 -6.95 20.60 -2.77
CA MET A 84 -6.29 19.31 -2.53
C MET A 84 -5.07 19.11 -3.43
N VAL A 85 -5.18 19.42 -4.71
CA VAL A 85 -4.07 19.32 -5.67
C VAL A 85 -2.93 20.27 -5.30
N GLU A 86 -3.23 21.48 -4.87
CA GLU A 86 -2.23 22.45 -4.42
C GLU A 86 -1.45 22.00 -3.16
N GLN A 87 -2.04 21.10 -2.37
CA GLN A 87 -1.39 20.51 -1.20
C GLN A 87 -0.52 19.30 -1.54
N LEU A 88 -0.55 18.80 -2.78
CA LEU A 88 0.30 17.71 -3.19
C LEU A 88 1.75 18.19 -3.28
N VAL A 89 2.64 17.45 -2.66
CA VAL A 89 4.07 17.72 -2.70
C VAL A 89 4.72 16.65 -3.58
N ALA A 90 5.17 17.06 -4.76
CA ALA A 90 5.97 16.17 -5.60
C ALA A 90 7.39 16.09 -5.01
N PRO A 91 7.89 14.89 -4.65
CA PRO A 91 9.25 14.74 -4.19
C PRO A 91 10.22 15.00 -5.36
N LYS A 92 11.36 15.56 -5.06
CA LYS A 92 12.41 15.79 -6.06
C LYS A 92 13.06 14.47 -6.49
N GLU A 93 13.15 13.52 -5.59
CA GLU A 93 13.74 12.20 -5.80
C GLU A 93 12.86 11.16 -5.11
N SER A 94 12.79 9.96 -5.71
CA SER A 94 12.12 8.82 -5.07
C SER A 94 13.14 8.07 -4.22
N ASP A 95 12.87 7.89 -2.94
CA ASP A 95 13.69 7.15 -2.01
C ASP A 95 12.96 5.93 -1.42
N GLU A 96 13.64 5.20 -0.56
CA GLU A 96 13.07 4.05 0.14
C GLU A 96 11.88 4.45 1.02
N LEU A 97 11.96 5.61 1.67
CA LEU A 97 10.88 6.13 2.52
C LEU A 97 9.56 6.27 1.74
N HIS A 98 9.61 6.78 0.49
CA HIS A 98 8.41 6.90 -0.34
C HIS A 98 7.83 5.53 -0.70
N THR A 99 8.69 4.55 -0.93
CA THR A 99 8.28 3.16 -1.17
C THR A 99 7.59 2.56 0.07
N ASP A 100 8.14 2.81 1.26
CA ASP A 100 7.55 2.35 2.52
C ASP A 100 6.19 2.99 2.80
N ILE A 101 6.03 4.28 2.48
CA ILE A 101 4.73 4.96 2.59
C ILE A 101 3.69 4.31 1.68
N VAL A 102 4.05 3.97 0.44
CA VAL A 102 3.16 3.25 -0.49
C VAL A 102 2.84 1.84 0.03
N ASN A 103 3.84 1.12 0.54
CA ASN A 103 3.63 -0.19 1.14
C ASN A 103 2.65 -0.12 2.32
N ASN A 104 2.76 0.89 3.17
CA ASN A 104 1.84 1.09 4.29
C ASN A 104 0.41 1.38 3.82
N LEU A 105 0.23 2.20 2.78
CA LEU A 105 -1.09 2.45 2.19
C LEU A 105 -1.68 1.16 1.63
N TRP A 106 -0.90 0.41 0.87
CA TRP A 106 -1.30 -0.87 0.28
C TRP A 106 -1.68 -1.90 1.36
N LEU A 107 -0.87 -2.05 2.43
CA LEU A 107 -1.18 -2.95 3.54
C LEU A 107 -2.47 -2.57 4.24
N ARG A 108 -2.71 -1.27 4.47
CA ARG A 108 -3.95 -0.76 5.07
C ARG A 108 -5.17 -1.11 4.21
N ASP A 109 -5.07 -0.95 2.90
CA ASP A 109 -6.15 -1.30 1.97
C ASP A 109 -6.41 -2.81 1.97
N LYS A 110 -5.35 -3.63 1.93
CA LYS A 110 -5.49 -5.09 2.03
C LYS A 110 -6.14 -5.53 3.34
N ALA A 111 -5.72 -4.95 4.46
CA ALA A 111 -6.33 -5.23 5.76
C ALA A 111 -7.83 -4.88 5.78
N ARG A 112 -8.22 -3.75 5.15
CA ARG A 112 -9.63 -3.36 4.98
C ARG A 112 -10.39 -4.40 4.16
N GLN A 113 -9.88 -4.79 2.98
CA GLN A 113 -10.51 -5.79 2.11
C GLN A 113 -10.66 -7.14 2.80
N ILE A 114 -9.65 -7.59 3.56
CA ILE A 114 -9.72 -8.83 4.37
C ILE A 114 -10.82 -8.71 5.43
N GLY A 115 -10.88 -7.58 6.12
CA GLY A 115 -11.90 -7.32 7.15
C GLY A 115 -13.32 -7.32 6.59
N GLU A 116 -13.55 -6.62 5.48
CA GLU A 116 -14.85 -6.59 4.79
C GLU A 116 -15.27 -8.00 4.36
N LYS A 117 -14.39 -8.75 3.68
CA LYS A 117 -14.69 -10.10 3.23
C LYS A 117 -14.90 -11.09 4.38
N ALA A 118 -14.12 -10.97 5.46
CA ALA A 118 -14.34 -11.79 6.65
C ALA A 118 -15.68 -11.48 7.33
N LEU A 119 -16.10 -10.22 7.33
CA LEU A 119 -17.41 -9.81 7.86
C LEU A 119 -18.56 -10.39 7.03
N ASP A 120 -18.48 -10.32 5.69
CA ASP A 120 -19.48 -10.87 4.78
C ASP A 120 -19.66 -12.39 4.98
N ILE A 121 -18.55 -13.11 5.20
CA ILE A 121 -18.58 -14.54 5.52
C ILE A 121 -19.24 -14.77 6.90
N PHE A 122 -18.88 -13.96 7.90
CA PHE A 122 -19.43 -14.09 9.26
C PHE A 122 -20.94 -13.81 9.31
N THR A 123 -21.43 -12.84 8.53
CA THR A 123 -22.87 -12.51 8.43
C THR A 123 -23.64 -13.49 7.57
N GLY A 124 -22.98 -14.35 6.81
CA GLY A 124 -23.59 -15.31 5.90
C GLY A 124 -23.93 -14.72 4.53
N ASP A 125 -23.43 -13.51 4.22
CA ASP A 125 -23.66 -12.86 2.93
C ASP A 125 -22.75 -13.45 1.84
N SER A 126 -21.70 -14.17 2.22
CA SER A 126 -20.77 -14.88 1.33
C SER A 126 -20.25 -16.17 1.96
N ASP A 127 -19.89 -17.15 1.13
CA ASP A 127 -19.21 -18.40 1.50
C ASP A 127 -17.78 -18.51 0.91
N GLU A 128 -17.24 -17.40 0.39
CA GLU A 128 -16.02 -17.33 -0.41
C GLU A 128 -14.73 -17.42 0.44
N PHE A 129 -14.58 -18.40 1.32
CA PHE A 129 -13.34 -18.63 2.08
C PHE A 129 -12.10 -18.76 1.21
N GLY A 130 -12.24 -19.35 -0.01
CA GLY A 130 -11.13 -19.49 -0.95
C GLY A 130 -10.58 -18.15 -1.44
N GLU A 131 -11.44 -17.16 -1.63
CA GLU A 131 -11.00 -15.80 -2.01
C GLU A 131 -10.37 -15.06 -0.84
N LEU A 132 -10.92 -15.19 0.37
CA LEU A 132 -10.30 -14.63 1.56
C LEU A 132 -8.87 -15.18 1.76
N LYS A 133 -8.69 -16.50 1.58
CA LYS A 133 -7.37 -17.13 1.64
C LYS A 133 -6.41 -16.54 0.60
N LYS A 134 -6.81 -16.44 -0.67
CA LYS A 134 -6.00 -15.83 -1.75
C LYS A 134 -5.63 -14.38 -1.43
N LEU A 135 -6.56 -13.63 -0.84
CA LEU A 135 -6.31 -12.24 -0.45
C LEU A 135 -5.24 -12.15 0.65
N ILE A 136 -5.29 -13.02 1.65
CA ILE A 136 -4.28 -13.10 2.71
C ILE A 136 -2.91 -13.48 2.12
N GLU A 137 -2.84 -14.53 1.29
CA GLU A 137 -1.62 -14.95 0.61
C GLU A 137 -1.00 -13.82 -0.25
N SER A 138 -1.84 -13.01 -0.90
CA SER A 138 -1.38 -11.87 -1.70
C SER A 138 -0.64 -10.79 -0.89
N VAL A 139 -0.82 -10.75 0.43
CA VAL A 139 -0.13 -9.79 1.30
C VAL A 139 1.33 -10.17 1.46
N ASP A 140 1.65 -11.45 1.55
CA ASP A 140 3.03 -11.93 1.72
C ASP A 140 3.85 -11.69 0.44
N ASP A 141 3.27 -11.89 -0.74
CA ASP A 141 3.96 -11.74 -2.03
C ASP A 141 4.09 -10.27 -2.47
N GLY A 142 3.34 -9.40 -1.84
CA GLY A 142 3.07 -8.07 -2.40
C GLY A 142 3.99 -6.92 -1.97
N ARG A 143 4.91 -7.05 -1.03
CA ARG A 143 5.75 -5.92 -0.57
C ARG A 143 6.75 -5.45 -1.61
N ILE A 144 6.83 -4.12 -1.85
CA ILE A 144 7.83 -3.53 -2.75
C ILE A 144 9.18 -3.53 -2.01
N GLY A 145 10.22 -4.10 -2.61
CA GLY A 145 11.58 -4.05 -2.05
C GLY A 145 11.92 -5.17 -1.08
N ASP A 146 10.94 -5.77 -0.42
CA ASP A 146 11.17 -6.94 0.41
C ASP A 146 11.07 -8.23 -0.43
N LYS A 147 12.17 -8.57 -1.09
CA LYS A 147 12.44 -9.97 -1.37
C LYS A 147 13.04 -10.57 -0.08
N THR A 148 12.28 -10.61 0.97
CA THR A 148 12.46 -11.69 1.93
C THR A 148 12.10 -12.95 1.16
N THR A 149 13.09 -13.50 0.52
CA THR A 149 13.08 -14.88 0.10
C THR A 149 12.86 -15.64 1.40
N TYR A 150 11.60 -15.96 1.70
CA TYR A 150 11.36 -17.08 2.60
C TYR A 150 12.00 -18.25 1.87
N THR A 151 13.20 -18.57 2.27
CA THR A 151 13.78 -19.84 1.92
C THR A 151 12.80 -20.81 2.53
N VAL A 152 11.92 -21.40 1.72
CA VAL A 152 11.22 -22.61 2.12
C VAL A 152 12.36 -23.50 2.51
N VAL A 153 12.50 -23.73 3.81
CA VAL A 153 13.53 -24.61 4.32
C VAL A 153 13.04 -25.99 3.90
N ASP A 154 13.51 -26.41 2.74
CA ASP A 154 13.25 -27.74 2.17
C ASP A 154 14.19 -28.75 2.87
N LYS A 155 14.39 -28.51 4.17
CA LYS A 155 15.14 -29.40 5.06
C LYS A 155 14.17 -30.34 5.70
N ASP A 156 14.53 -31.62 5.71
CA ASP A 156 13.79 -32.63 6.48
C ASP A 156 13.68 -32.17 7.94
N LEU A 157 12.51 -32.38 8.54
CA LEU A 157 12.21 -32.00 9.92
C LEU A 157 13.27 -32.53 10.89
N ASN A 158 13.86 -33.69 10.60
CA ASN A 158 14.93 -34.29 11.37
C ASN A 158 16.28 -33.53 11.28
N GLU A 159 16.60 -32.94 10.11
CA GLU A 159 17.75 -32.05 9.94
C GLU A 159 17.58 -30.76 10.74
N LEU A 160 16.39 -30.18 10.70
CA LEU A 160 16.06 -28.97 11.48
C LEU A 160 16.14 -29.24 12.99
N LEU A 161 15.62 -30.37 13.44
CA LEU A 161 15.69 -30.76 14.84
C LEU A 161 17.14 -31.03 15.29
N THR A 162 17.99 -31.52 14.40
CA THR A 162 19.42 -31.78 14.71
C THR A 162 20.21 -30.47 14.75
N GLU A 163 19.94 -29.50 13.87
CA GLU A 163 20.53 -28.17 13.95
C GLU A 163 20.10 -27.42 15.22
N VAL A 164 18.83 -27.50 15.60
CA VAL A 164 18.30 -26.86 16.82
C VAL A 164 18.82 -27.53 18.08
N ALA A 165 19.07 -28.85 18.06
CA ALA A 165 19.63 -29.59 19.21
C ALA A 165 21.16 -29.40 19.37
N GLY A 166 21.85 -28.98 18.29
CA GLY A 166 23.31 -28.85 18.27
C GLY A 166 23.84 -27.47 18.72
N ASP A 167 23.05 -26.43 18.67
CA ASP A 167 23.48 -25.08 19.03
C ASP A 167 22.61 -24.52 20.17
N ASN A 168 23.24 -24.37 21.33
CA ASN A 168 22.61 -23.83 22.52
C ASN A 168 22.26 -22.36 22.28
N ASP A 169 21.05 -21.96 22.48
CA ASP A 169 20.51 -20.61 22.53
C ASP A 169 19.76 -20.15 21.28
N PHE A 170 18.58 -20.77 21.03
CA PHE A 170 17.48 -20.01 20.43
C PHE A 170 16.82 -19.18 21.55
N PRO A 171 16.93 -17.85 21.53
CA PRO A 171 16.17 -17.02 22.45
C PRO A 171 14.72 -17.00 21.99
N PHE A 172 13.93 -17.98 22.45
CA PHE A 172 12.48 -17.86 22.30
C PHE A 172 12.00 -16.67 23.12
N THR A 173 11.33 -15.75 22.50
CA THR A 173 10.79 -14.53 23.11
C THR A 173 9.66 -14.82 24.11
N PHE A 174 9.23 -16.07 24.24
CA PHE A 174 8.21 -16.53 25.20
C PHE A 174 8.82 -17.47 26.21
N ASN A 175 9.03 -16.98 27.44
CA ASN A 175 9.58 -17.75 28.57
C ASN A 175 8.81 -19.06 28.82
N LEU A 176 7.52 -19.12 28.53
CA LEU A 176 6.67 -20.30 28.71
C LEU A 176 7.04 -21.48 27.79
N ILE A 177 7.59 -21.20 26.61
CA ILE A 177 8.03 -22.24 25.67
C ILE A 177 9.39 -22.78 26.07
N ASN A 178 10.31 -21.92 26.56
CA ASN A 178 11.63 -22.31 27.00
C ASN A 178 11.59 -23.23 28.24
N GLU A 179 10.62 -23.05 29.14
CA GLU A 179 10.49 -23.90 30.35
C GLU A 179 9.96 -25.29 30.01
N ASN A 180 9.17 -25.47 28.97
CA ASN A 180 8.60 -26.76 28.60
C ASN A 180 9.50 -27.60 27.67
N ILE A 181 10.46 -26.98 26.96
CA ILE A 181 11.38 -27.71 26.06
C ILE A 181 12.63 -28.21 26.81
N LYS A 182 13.03 -27.55 27.89
CA LYS A 182 14.16 -28.01 28.74
C LYS A 182 13.88 -29.27 29.56
N GLY A 183 12.69 -29.84 29.44
CA GLY A 183 12.25 -31.04 30.13
C GLY A 183 12.10 -32.29 29.25
N LEU A 184 12.52 -32.22 27.99
CA LEU A 184 12.60 -33.35 27.06
C LEU A 184 14.07 -33.63 26.73
#